data_99780f1353935dd0a569c37d99d1472e
#
_entry.id   99780f1353935dd0a569c37d99d1472e
#
_cell.length_a   1.000
_cell.length_b   1.000
_cell.length_c   1.000
_cell.angle_alpha   90.00
_cell.angle_beta   90.00
_cell.angle_gamma   90.00
#
_symmetry.space_group_name_H-M   'P 1'
#
loop_
_entity.id
_entity.type
_entity.pdbx_description
1 polymer ?
#
loop_
_entity_poly.entity_id
_entity_poly.type
_entity_poly.pdbx_seq_one_letter_code
_entity_poly.pdbx_strand_id
1 'polypeptide(L)'
;MSDYIEVIAIVEGKTEQVFVESVLQPYLAQQNIFMSATQVSKPGQKGGDVRFSRVSRDIERHLKQRPDTYVTTLVDYYGVKEWPGLDTLPAGLEPVGIAEHLNGAARASVVEQCAAQQAERRFIPFIAVHEFEAWLFSDSAILAAELGIPEPQVVRVLDECGEPESINNGRETAPSKRLDGWSGGKFAKTSKDRKSTR
;
A
#
# COMPACT_ATOMS: atom_id res chain seq x y z
N MET A 1 -21.56 20.75 -10.79
CA MET A 1 -20.88 19.65 -10.07
C MET A 1 -20.11 18.88 -11.15
N SER A 2 -18.85 18.61 -10.97
CA SER A 2 -18.11 17.79 -11.94
C SER A 2 -18.67 16.38 -11.91
N ASP A 3 -18.93 15.80 -13.10
CA ASP A 3 -19.43 14.43 -13.23
C ASP A 3 -18.35 13.37 -12.94
N TYR A 4 -17.24 13.76 -12.33
CA TYR A 4 -16.12 12.87 -11.99
C TYR A 4 -15.58 13.11 -10.58
N ILE A 5 -14.93 12.10 -10.04
CA ILE A 5 -14.28 12.11 -8.72
C ILE A 5 -12.76 12.11 -8.93
N GLU A 6 -12.05 13.06 -8.31
CA GLU A 6 -10.59 13.03 -8.23
C GLU A 6 -10.12 12.41 -6.92
N VAL A 7 -9.13 11.53 -7.00
CA VAL A 7 -8.52 10.88 -5.85
C VAL A 7 -7.00 11.01 -5.93
N ILE A 8 -6.37 11.39 -4.83
CA ILE A 8 -4.90 11.37 -4.69
C ILE A 8 -4.54 10.25 -3.72
N ALA A 9 -3.77 9.29 -4.20
CA ALA A 9 -3.17 8.24 -3.37
C ALA A 9 -1.78 8.66 -2.90
N ILE A 10 -1.59 8.74 -1.60
CA ILE A 10 -0.26 8.92 -1.00
C ILE A 10 0.33 7.53 -0.81
N VAL A 11 1.41 7.24 -1.54
CA VAL A 11 2.00 5.91 -1.63
C VAL A 11 3.40 5.87 -1.04
N GLU A 12 3.82 4.69 -0.58
CA GLU A 12 5.14 4.51 0.01
C GLU A 12 6.27 4.73 -0.99
N GLY A 13 6.18 4.12 -2.16
CA GLY A 13 7.27 4.11 -3.12
C GLY A 13 6.84 4.06 -4.60
N LYS A 14 7.82 3.69 -5.44
CA LYS A 14 7.62 3.67 -6.90
C LYS A 14 6.73 2.53 -7.36
N THR A 15 6.77 1.39 -6.68
CA THR A 15 5.98 0.20 -7.01
C THR A 15 4.49 0.50 -6.90
N GLU A 16 4.05 1.02 -5.75
CA GLU A 16 2.67 1.40 -5.47
C GLU A 16 2.23 2.54 -6.41
N GLN A 17 3.13 3.49 -6.69
CA GLN A 17 2.84 4.56 -7.66
C GLN A 17 2.53 3.99 -9.04
N VAL A 18 3.37 3.08 -9.55
CA VAL A 18 3.15 2.44 -10.86
C VAL A 18 1.85 1.64 -10.88
N PHE A 19 1.55 0.92 -9.81
CA PHE A 19 0.30 0.18 -9.68
C PHE A 19 -0.92 1.11 -9.74
N VAL A 20 -0.91 2.19 -8.98
CA VAL A 20 -2.01 3.18 -9.02
C VAL A 20 -2.16 3.78 -10.42
N GLU A 21 -1.06 4.21 -11.04
CA GLU A 21 -1.09 4.93 -12.32
C GLU A 21 -1.39 3.99 -13.51
N SER A 22 -0.89 2.75 -13.47
CA SER A 22 -0.97 1.82 -14.61
C SER A 22 -2.09 0.78 -14.51
N VAL A 23 -2.61 0.51 -13.30
CA VAL A 23 -3.64 -0.52 -13.06
C VAL A 23 -4.90 0.10 -12.50
N LEU A 24 -4.84 0.76 -11.33
CA LEU A 24 -6.04 1.27 -10.68
C LEU A 24 -6.66 2.44 -11.44
N GLN A 25 -5.87 3.39 -11.90
CA GLN A 25 -6.37 4.57 -12.60
C GLN A 25 -7.13 4.21 -13.89
N PRO A 26 -6.62 3.36 -14.82
CA PRO A 26 -7.37 2.96 -16.00
C PRO A 26 -8.67 2.20 -15.68
N TYR A 27 -8.66 1.39 -14.62
CA TYR A 27 -9.84 0.65 -14.17
C TYR A 27 -10.91 1.60 -13.60
N LEU A 28 -10.51 2.50 -12.70
CA LEU A 28 -11.41 3.44 -12.02
C LEU A 28 -11.93 4.54 -12.95
N ALA A 29 -11.15 4.93 -13.96
CA ALA A 29 -11.57 5.92 -14.96
C ALA A 29 -12.83 5.50 -15.73
N GLN A 30 -13.08 4.20 -15.87
CA GLN A 30 -14.31 3.66 -16.47
C GLN A 30 -15.55 3.99 -15.62
N GLN A 31 -15.35 4.35 -14.35
CA GLN A 31 -16.40 4.75 -13.40
C GLN A 31 -16.35 6.26 -13.09
N ASN A 32 -15.70 7.05 -13.93
CA ASN A 32 -15.47 8.48 -13.73
C ASN A 32 -14.70 8.81 -12.44
N ILE A 33 -13.82 7.92 -11.98
CA ILE A 33 -12.93 8.13 -10.84
C ILE A 33 -11.50 8.23 -11.37
N PHE A 34 -10.90 9.41 -11.22
CA PHE A 34 -9.54 9.70 -11.68
C PHE A 34 -8.58 9.68 -10.50
N MET A 35 -7.74 8.67 -10.46
CA MET A 35 -6.78 8.49 -9.37
C MET A 35 -5.36 8.82 -9.85
N SER A 36 -4.65 9.61 -9.06
CA SER A 36 -3.23 9.87 -9.23
C SER A 36 -2.45 9.50 -7.97
N ALA A 37 -1.17 9.22 -8.10
CA ALA A 37 -0.34 8.86 -6.97
C ALA A 37 0.76 9.89 -6.69
N THR A 38 1.06 10.09 -5.42
CA THR A 38 2.23 10.85 -4.97
C THR A 38 2.97 10.07 -3.89
N GLN A 39 4.30 9.99 -4.02
CA GLN A 39 5.10 9.34 -2.99
C GLN A 39 5.21 10.21 -1.75
N VAL A 40 5.21 9.58 -0.55
CA VAL A 40 5.42 10.26 0.73
C VAL A 40 6.62 11.19 0.66
N SER A 41 6.43 12.44 1.04
CA SER A 41 7.47 13.48 1.01
C SER A 41 8.56 13.19 2.04
N LYS A 42 9.82 13.25 1.59
CA LYS A 42 11.00 13.16 2.45
C LYS A 42 12.02 14.20 2.01
N PRO A 43 12.62 14.97 2.92
CA PRO A 43 13.68 15.90 2.56
C PRO A 43 14.82 15.20 1.81
N GLY A 44 15.11 15.64 0.59
CA GLY A 44 16.17 15.08 -0.26
C GLY A 44 15.90 13.73 -0.91
N GLN A 45 14.72 13.11 -0.68
CA GLN A 45 14.33 11.83 -1.28
C GLN A 45 12.82 11.74 -1.43
N LYS A 46 12.36 10.94 -2.42
CA LYS A 46 10.95 10.51 -2.51
C LYS A 46 10.87 9.02 -2.18
N GLY A 47 9.85 8.65 -1.39
CA GLY A 47 9.58 7.25 -1.00
C GLY A 47 10.49 6.69 0.09
N GLY A 48 10.03 5.62 0.70
CA GLY A 48 10.68 4.90 1.82
C GLY A 48 10.63 5.65 3.16
N ASP A 49 10.85 4.93 4.27
CA ASP A 49 10.78 5.43 5.64
C ASP A 49 9.45 6.16 5.94
N VAL A 50 8.36 5.40 5.83
CA VAL A 50 7.00 5.89 6.06
C VAL A 50 6.82 6.22 7.54
N ARG A 51 6.45 7.48 7.81
CA ARG A 51 6.06 7.98 9.13
C ARG A 51 4.76 8.74 9.00
N PHE A 52 3.84 8.50 9.90
CA PHE A 52 2.55 9.17 9.86
C PHE A 52 2.67 10.69 9.90
N SER A 53 3.60 11.23 10.66
CA SER A 53 3.88 12.68 10.71
C SER A 53 4.25 13.30 9.34
N ARG A 54 4.73 12.52 8.39
CA ARG A 54 4.96 12.95 7.00
C ARG A 54 3.73 12.75 6.14
N VAL A 55 3.11 11.57 6.25
CA VAL A 55 1.87 11.24 5.53
C VAL A 55 0.77 12.23 5.85
N SER A 56 0.56 12.58 7.14
CA SER A 56 -0.46 13.54 7.57
C SER A 56 -0.24 14.94 7.00
N ARG A 57 1.01 15.41 6.88
CA ARG A 57 1.33 16.69 6.20
C ARG A 57 0.99 16.66 4.71
N ASP A 58 1.29 15.55 4.03
CA ASP A 58 0.94 15.41 2.62
C ASP A 58 -0.58 15.34 2.45
N ILE A 59 -1.32 14.62 3.32
CA ILE A 59 -2.78 14.61 3.36
C ILE A 59 -3.32 16.04 3.54
N GLU A 60 -2.87 16.74 4.58
CA GLU A 60 -3.29 18.10 4.87
C GLU A 60 -3.06 19.04 3.68
N ARG A 61 -1.88 18.95 3.05
CA ARG A 61 -1.55 19.76 1.87
C ARG A 61 -2.53 19.53 0.73
N HIS A 62 -2.83 18.27 0.39
CA HIS A 62 -3.75 17.96 -0.69
C HIS A 62 -5.20 18.34 -0.35
N LEU A 63 -5.64 18.11 0.87
CA LEU A 63 -6.97 18.52 1.33
C LEU A 63 -7.15 20.05 1.29
N LYS A 64 -6.08 20.84 1.56
CA LYS A 64 -6.10 22.30 1.48
C LYS A 64 -6.04 22.83 0.05
N GLN A 65 -5.29 22.19 -0.82
CA GLN A 65 -5.09 22.67 -2.19
C GLN A 65 -6.30 22.47 -3.08
N ARG A 66 -7.08 21.42 -2.88
CA ARG A 66 -8.19 21.04 -3.75
C ARG A 66 -9.42 20.62 -2.93
N PRO A 67 -10.46 21.45 -2.85
CA PRO A 67 -11.64 21.19 -2.02
C PRO A 67 -12.49 20.00 -2.50
N ASP A 68 -12.40 19.65 -3.78
CA ASP A 68 -13.22 18.59 -4.40
C ASP A 68 -12.49 17.25 -4.55
N THR A 69 -11.23 17.15 -4.10
CA THR A 69 -10.41 15.96 -4.26
C THR A 69 -10.45 15.10 -2.99
N TYR A 70 -10.60 13.81 -3.16
CA TYR A 70 -10.42 12.81 -2.12
C TYR A 70 -8.95 12.45 -1.95
N VAL A 71 -8.57 12.06 -0.74
CA VAL A 71 -7.19 11.60 -0.44
C VAL A 71 -7.26 10.22 0.17
N THR A 72 -6.43 9.31 -0.31
CA THR A 72 -6.24 7.98 0.27
C THR A 72 -4.76 7.72 0.51
N THR A 73 -4.46 6.68 1.26
CA THR A 73 -3.10 6.16 1.46
C THR A 73 -2.99 4.78 0.83
N LEU A 74 -1.80 4.39 0.41
CA LEU A 74 -1.44 3.02 0.06
C LEU A 74 -0.01 2.80 0.57
N VAL A 75 0.08 2.29 1.77
CA VAL A 75 1.32 2.05 2.50
C VAL A 75 1.28 0.67 3.14
N ASP A 76 2.46 0.05 3.28
CA ASP A 76 2.58 -1.27 3.89
C ASP A 76 2.74 -1.15 5.42
N TYR A 77 1.92 -1.87 6.19
CA TYR A 77 2.04 -1.93 7.65
C TYR A 77 3.44 -2.35 8.12
N TYR A 78 4.04 -3.28 7.42
CA TYR A 78 5.39 -3.78 7.73
C TYR A 78 6.50 -2.74 7.64
N GLY A 79 6.36 -1.75 6.75
CA GLY A 79 7.31 -0.65 6.59
C GLY A 79 7.12 0.49 7.58
N VAL A 80 6.01 0.50 8.30
CA VAL A 80 5.60 1.62 9.14
C VAL A 80 6.26 1.56 10.51
N LYS A 81 6.94 2.63 10.88
CA LYS A 81 7.59 2.79 12.20
C LYS A 81 6.83 3.70 13.16
N GLU A 82 5.97 4.54 12.63
CA GLU A 82 5.19 5.53 13.36
C GLU A 82 3.82 5.63 12.68
N TRP A 83 2.77 5.17 13.35
CA TRP A 83 1.40 5.22 12.85
C TRP A 83 0.40 5.26 14.01
N PRO A 84 -0.70 6.03 13.91
CA PRO A 84 -1.74 6.02 14.93
C PRO A 84 -2.27 4.61 15.16
N GLY A 85 -2.40 4.23 16.43
CA GLY A 85 -2.91 2.92 16.82
C GLY A 85 -1.88 1.80 16.88
N LEU A 86 -0.61 2.00 16.46
CA LEU A 86 0.43 0.97 16.55
C LEU A 86 0.69 0.51 17.99
N ASP A 87 0.75 1.45 18.91
CA ASP A 87 1.01 1.23 20.33
C ASP A 87 -0.19 0.61 21.08
N THR A 88 -1.37 0.69 20.50
CA THR A 88 -2.61 0.14 21.02
C THR A 88 -3.15 -1.05 20.22
N LEU A 89 -2.37 -1.55 19.25
CA LEU A 89 -2.78 -2.67 18.41
C LEU A 89 -2.89 -3.95 19.25
N PRO A 90 -4.10 -4.57 19.33
CA PRO A 90 -4.27 -5.82 20.07
C PRO A 90 -3.44 -6.96 19.44
N ALA A 91 -2.86 -7.79 20.29
CA ALA A 91 -2.15 -8.99 19.84
C ALA A 91 -3.12 -10.03 19.25
N GLY A 92 -2.68 -10.74 18.21
CA GLY A 92 -3.42 -11.86 17.64
C GLY A 92 -4.59 -11.48 16.72
N LEU A 93 -4.63 -10.24 16.25
CA LEU A 93 -5.59 -9.85 15.22
C LEU A 93 -5.22 -10.47 13.87
N GLU A 94 -6.24 -10.88 13.14
CA GLU A 94 -6.14 -11.22 11.73
C GLU A 94 -5.85 -9.96 10.88
N PRO A 95 -5.32 -10.11 9.64
CA PRO A 95 -4.96 -8.96 8.80
C PRO A 95 -6.04 -7.90 8.66
N VAL A 96 -7.27 -8.31 8.46
CA VAL A 96 -8.43 -7.41 8.37
C VAL A 96 -8.59 -6.56 9.64
N GLY A 97 -8.49 -7.19 10.83
CA GLY A 97 -8.60 -6.47 12.10
C GLY A 97 -7.43 -5.50 12.34
N ILE A 98 -6.23 -5.84 11.90
CA ILE A 98 -5.07 -4.94 11.92
C ILE A 98 -5.33 -3.71 11.03
N ALA A 99 -5.78 -3.94 9.79
CA ALA A 99 -6.09 -2.87 8.85
C ALA A 99 -7.20 -1.94 9.37
N GLU A 100 -8.28 -2.50 9.90
CA GLU A 100 -9.41 -1.73 10.47
C GLU A 100 -8.95 -0.86 11.64
N HIS A 101 -8.17 -1.41 12.57
CA HIS A 101 -7.66 -0.69 13.72
C HIS A 101 -6.77 0.49 13.30
N LEU A 102 -5.79 0.26 12.43
CA LEU A 102 -4.84 1.28 12.00
C LEU A 102 -5.48 2.34 11.09
N ASN A 103 -6.37 1.94 10.19
CA ASN A 103 -7.13 2.86 9.35
C ASN A 103 -8.07 3.72 10.19
N GLY A 104 -8.75 3.13 11.19
CA GLY A 104 -9.62 3.86 12.10
C GLY A 104 -8.85 4.93 12.89
N ALA A 105 -7.71 4.58 13.47
CA ALA A 105 -6.86 5.49 14.21
C ALA A 105 -6.26 6.60 13.33
N ALA A 106 -5.80 6.26 12.13
CA ALA A 106 -5.30 7.25 11.15
C ALA A 106 -6.41 8.22 10.72
N ARG A 107 -7.62 7.69 10.46
CA ARG A 107 -8.77 8.52 10.10
C ARG A 107 -9.12 9.49 11.22
N ALA A 108 -9.22 9.02 12.46
CA ALA A 108 -9.51 9.86 13.61
C ALA A 108 -8.50 11.01 13.75
N SER A 109 -7.21 10.70 13.66
CA SER A 109 -6.14 11.71 13.75
C SER A 109 -6.21 12.75 12.62
N VAL A 110 -6.47 12.34 11.38
CA VAL A 110 -6.57 13.29 10.25
C VAL A 110 -7.84 14.12 10.33
N VAL A 111 -8.96 13.54 10.75
CA VAL A 111 -10.23 14.27 10.92
C VAL A 111 -10.08 15.35 11.99
N GLU A 112 -9.42 15.06 13.10
CA GLU A 112 -9.13 16.04 14.16
C GLU A 112 -8.27 17.19 13.63
N GLN A 113 -7.21 16.89 12.88
CA GLN A 113 -6.27 17.88 12.35
C GLN A 113 -6.85 18.72 11.20
N CYS A 114 -7.69 18.12 10.36
CA CYS A 114 -8.15 18.65 9.09
C CYS A 114 -9.68 18.81 9.00
N ALA A 115 -10.37 19.04 10.14
CA ALA A 115 -11.82 19.21 10.18
C ALA A 115 -12.34 20.30 9.24
N ALA A 116 -11.65 21.44 9.20
CA ALA A 116 -11.99 22.57 8.31
C ALA A 116 -11.89 22.23 6.82
N GLN A 117 -11.15 21.19 6.45
CA GLN A 117 -10.98 20.68 5.08
C GLN A 117 -11.96 19.53 4.77
N GLN A 118 -12.95 19.27 5.61
CA GLN A 118 -13.90 18.17 5.48
C GLN A 118 -13.22 16.78 5.40
N ALA A 119 -12.16 16.58 6.17
CA ALA A 119 -11.38 15.34 6.15
C ALA A 119 -12.23 14.11 6.46
N GLU A 120 -13.26 14.24 7.32
CA GLU A 120 -14.19 13.15 7.61
C GLU A 120 -14.83 12.55 6.34
N ARG A 121 -15.14 13.40 5.35
CA ARG A 121 -15.75 12.96 4.09
C ARG A 121 -14.71 12.61 3.03
N ARG A 122 -13.56 13.29 3.03
CA ARG A 122 -12.63 13.33 1.91
C ARG A 122 -11.38 12.47 2.12
N PHE A 123 -11.09 12.05 3.34
CA PHE A 123 -9.97 11.17 3.63
C PHE A 123 -10.45 9.73 3.84
N ILE A 124 -9.93 8.83 3.01
CA ILE A 124 -10.22 7.39 3.05
C ILE A 124 -8.89 6.68 3.25
N PRO A 125 -8.49 6.36 4.50
CA PRO A 125 -7.22 5.67 4.76
C PRO A 125 -7.25 4.25 4.22
N PHE A 126 -6.12 3.81 3.72
CA PHE A 126 -5.89 2.41 3.38
C PHE A 126 -4.45 2.04 3.73
N ILE A 127 -4.29 0.96 4.47
CA ILE A 127 -3.02 0.32 4.79
C ILE A 127 -3.08 -1.14 4.36
N ALA A 128 -2.11 -1.60 3.58
CA ALA A 128 -1.90 -3.01 3.30
C ALA A 128 -1.20 -3.66 4.50
N VAL A 129 -1.67 -4.80 4.96
CA VAL A 129 -1.09 -5.43 6.17
C VAL A 129 0.25 -6.05 5.85
N HIS A 130 0.41 -6.59 4.64
CA HIS A 130 1.65 -7.15 4.17
C HIS A 130 2.29 -6.33 3.03
N GLU A 131 3.43 -6.82 2.55
CA GLU A 131 4.09 -6.24 1.39
C GLU A 131 3.12 -6.19 0.19
N PHE A 132 3.17 -5.14 -0.60
CA PHE A 132 2.42 -5.02 -1.85
C PHE A 132 2.51 -6.29 -2.72
N GLU A 133 3.65 -6.95 -2.70
CA GLU A 133 3.92 -8.19 -3.41
C GLU A 133 2.98 -9.35 -3.02
N ALA A 134 2.35 -9.30 -1.84
CA ALA A 134 1.35 -10.29 -1.42
C ALA A 134 0.15 -10.33 -2.38
N TRP A 135 -0.26 -9.19 -2.92
CA TRP A 135 -1.41 -9.10 -3.82
C TRP A 135 -1.21 -9.85 -5.14
N LEU A 136 0.03 -10.09 -5.54
CA LEU A 136 0.34 -10.89 -6.73
C LEU A 136 -0.08 -12.35 -6.58
N PHE A 137 -0.25 -12.83 -5.34
CA PHE A 137 -0.75 -14.17 -5.04
C PHE A 137 -2.26 -14.31 -5.16
N SER A 138 -3.01 -13.23 -5.45
CA SER A 138 -4.47 -13.27 -5.60
C SER A 138 -4.95 -14.13 -6.77
N ASP A 139 -4.07 -14.38 -7.77
CA ASP A 139 -4.34 -15.29 -8.88
C ASP A 139 -3.12 -16.19 -9.10
N SER A 140 -3.24 -17.43 -8.64
CA SER A 140 -2.15 -18.42 -8.70
C SER A 140 -1.77 -18.78 -10.13
N ALA A 141 -2.75 -18.88 -11.03
CA ALA A 141 -2.52 -19.27 -12.41
C ALA A 141 -1.78 -18.18 -13.19
N ILE A 142 -2.21 -16.92 -13.05
CA ILE A 142 -1.55 -15.77 -13.68
C ILE A 142 -0.14 -15.62 -13.12
N LEU A 143 0.02 -15.64 -11.80
CA LEU A 143 1.34 -15.50 -11.17
C LEU A 143 2.31 -16.59 -11.63
N ALA A 144 1.85 -17.85 -11.66
CA ALA A 144 2.67 -18.99 -12.09
C ALA A 144 3.10 -18.85 -13.56
N ALA A 145 2.16 -18.44 -14.43
CA ALA A 145 2.44 -18.24 -15.85
C ALA A 145 3.48 -17.11 -16.07
N GLU A 146 3.33 -15.96 -15.39
CA GLU A 146 4.26 -14.84 -15.49
C GLU A 146 5.68 -15.17 -14.98
N LEU A 147 5.78 -15.99 -13.94
CA LEU A 147 7.06 -16.43 -13.39
C LEU A 147 7.65 -17.65 -14.12
N GLY A 148 6.87 -18.34 -14.97
CA GLY A 148 7.29 -19.56 -15.64
C GLY A 148 7.50 -20.74 -14.69
N ILE A 149 6.70 -20.83 -13.62
CA ILE A 149 6.76 -21.90 -12.61
C ILE A 149 5.47 -22.71 -12.61
N PRO A 150 5.47 -23.95 -12.02
CA PRO A 150 4.25 -24.73 -11.88
C PRO A 150 3.26 -24.05 -10.91
N GLU A 151 2.00 -23.89 -11.32
CA GLU A 151 0.94 -23.31 -10.49
C GLU A 151 0.79 -23.98 -9.10
N PRO A 152 0.90 -25.34 -8.95
CA PRO A 152 0.83 -25.98 -7.63
C PRO A 152 1.86 -25.46 -6.62
N GLN A 153 2.94 -24.82 -7.08
CA GLN A 153 3.92 -24.20 -6.20
C GLN A 153 3.37 -22.94 -5.53
N VAL A 154 2.57 -22.16 -6.25
CA VAL A 154 1.88 -20.96 -5.73
C VAL A 154 0.72 -21.39 -4.83
N VAL A 155 -0.11 -22.32 -5.31
CA VAL A 155 -1.27 -22.84 -4.57
C VAL A 155 -0.86 -23.34 -3.20
N ARG A 156 0.24 -24.10 -3.09
CA ARG A 156 0.74 -24.60 -1.81
C ARG A 156 0.97 -23.49 -0.78
N VAL A 157 1.47 -22.32 -1.21
CA VAL A 157 1.68 -21.18 -0.30
C VAL A 157 0.35 -20.65 0.21
N LEU A 158 -0.65 -20.56 -0.66
CA LEU A 158 -2.00 -20.12 -0.27
C LEU A 158 -2.68 -21.15 0.65
N ASP A 159 -2.51 -22.46 0.37
CA ASP A 159 -3.03 -23.52 1.24
C ASP A 159 -2.40 -23.49 2.65
N GLU A 160 -1.12 -23.15 2.74
CA GLU A 160 -0.40 -23.04 4.02
C GLU A 160 -0.73 -21.75 4.79
N CYS A 161 -0.95 -20.64 4.08
CA CYS A 161 -1.08 -19.32 4.68
C CYS A 161 -2.54 -18.83 4.73
N GLY A 162 -3.43 -19.35 3.90
CA GLY A 162 -4.82 -18.94 3.75
C GLY A 162 -4.98 -17.92 2.63
N GLU A 163 -4.95 -16.64 2.95
CA GLU A 163 -5.12 -15.55 1.99
C GLU A 163 -3.78 -14.81 1.72
N PRO A 164 -3.69 -14.04 0.62
CA PRO A 164 -2.45 -13.30 0.29
C PRO A 164 -1.95 -12.40 1.43
N GLU A 165 -2.83 -11.69 2.13
CA GLU A 165 -2.49 -10.81 3.26
C GLU A 165 -2.09 -11.60 4.54
N SER A 166 -2.14 -12.92 4.52
CA SER A 166 -1.66 -13.81 5.59
C SER A 166 -0.34 -14.50 5.27
N ILE A 167 0.24 -14.26 4.09
CA ILE A 167 1.53 -14.85 3.70
C ILE A 167 2.62 -14.34 4.64
N ASN A 168 3.30 -15.30 5.30
CA ASN A 168 4.28 -15.03 6.33
C ASN A 168 5.44 -14.13 5.84
N ASN A 169 5.83 -13.17 6.67
CA ASN A 169 6.93 -12.23 6.46
C ASN A 169 8.28 -12.71 7.02
N GLY A 170 8.51 -14.00 7.13
CA GLY A 170 9.82 -14.53 7.50
C GLY A 170 10.91 -14.11 6.51
N ARG A 171 12.16 -14.13 6.95
CA ARG A 171 13.32 -13.70 6.16
C ARG A 171 13.39 -14.33 4.76
N GLU A 172 12.86 -15.55 4.60
CA GLU A 172 12.85 -16.31 3.34
C GLU A 172 11.42 -16.57 2.82
N THR A 173 10.41 -16.31 3.62
CA THR A 173 9.01 -16.64 3.34
C THR A 173 8.13 -15.42 3.03
N ALA A 174 8.68 -14.21 3.14
CA ALA A 174 8.00 -12.99 2.73
C ALA A 174 7.62 -13.05 1.23
N PRO A 175 6.49 -12.46 0.82
CA PRO A 175 6.03 -12.46 -0.57
C PRO A 175 7.12 -12.08 -1.56
N SER A 176 7.82 -10.97 -1.33
CA SER A 176 8.90 -10.50 -2.19
C SER A 176 10.07 -11.50 -2.28
N LYS A 177 10.36 -12.24 -1.20
CA LYS A 177 11.45 -13.25 -1.18
C LYS A 177 11.08 -14.50 -1.97
N ARG A 178 9.82 -14.94 -1.85
CA ARG A 178 9.30 -16.06 -2.66
C ARG A 178 9.36 -15.74 -4.15
N LEU A 179 8.90 -14.54 -4.53
CA LEU A 179 8.92 -14.09 -5.93
C LEU A 179 10.36 -13.98 -6.47
N ASP A 180 11.29 -13.44 -5.70
CA ASP A 180 12.70 -13.35 -6.08
C ASP A 180 13.32 -14.75 -6.28
N GLY A 181 13.10 -15.66 -5.33
CA GLY A 181 13.56 -17.04 -5.44
C GLY A 181 12.96 -17.77 -6.65
N TRP A 182 11.66 -17.64 -6.89
CA TRP A 182 10.98 -18.29 -8.01
C TRP A 182 11.36 -17.72 -9.37
N SER A 183 11.64 -16.43 -9.46
CA SER A 183 12.08 -15.78 -10.69
C SER A 183 13.58 -15.97 -11.00
N GLY A 184 14.33 -16.69 -10.14
CA GLY A 184 15.77 -16.82 -10.27
C GLY A 184 16.52 -15.48 -10.12
N GLY A 185 16.04 -14.62 -9.21
CA GLY A 185 16.62 -13.30 -8.95
C GLY A 185 16.26 -12.23 -9.99
N LYS A 186 15.30 -12.52 -10.87
CA LYS A 186 14.84 -11.57 -11.90
C LYS A 186 13.77 -10.61 -11.38
N PHE A 187 13.12 -10.93 -10.27
CA PHE A 187 12.17 -10.06 -9.59
C PHE A 187 12.94 -8.97 -8.85
N ALA A 188 13.48 -8.00 -9.58
CA ALA A 188 14.23 -6.92 -8.99
C ALA A 188 13.29 -5.87 -8.41
N LYS A 189 13.23 -5.72 -7.09
CA LYS A 189 12.80 -4.45 -6.47
C LYS A 189 13.57 -3.33 -7.15
N THR A 190 12.86 -2.31 -7.63
CA THR A 190 13.44 -1.20 -8.40
C THR A 190 14.74 -0.68 -7.79
N SER A 191 15.73 -0.55 -8.58
CA SER A 191 17.16 -0.21 -8.52
C SER A 191 17.82 0.48 -7.31
N LYS A 192 17.18 0.66 -6.15
CA LYS A 192 17.83 1.23 -4.96
C LYS A 192 18.49 0.23 -4.02
N ASP A 193 18.07 -1.04 -4.03
CA ASP A 193 18.60 -2.06 -3.12
C ASP A 193 19.88 -2.75 -3.63
N ARG A 194 20.30 -2.50 -4.87
CA ARG A 194 21.54 -3.08 -5.43
C ARG A 194 22.85 -2.52 -4.85
N LYS A 195 22.80 -1.49 -3.99
CA LYS A 195 24.02 -0.84 -3.46
C LYS A 195 24.44 -1.26 -2.06
N SER A 196 23.75 -2.22 -1.44
CA SER A 196 24.06 -2.67 -0.07
C SER A 196 24.74 -4.05 0.01
N THR A 197 25.28 -4.57 -1.09
CA THR A 197 26.06 -5.82 -1.06
C THR A 197 27.42 -5.60 -1.75
N ARG A 198 28.29 -4.89 -1.05
CA ARG A 198 29.74 -4.98 -1.19
C ARG A 198 30.40 -4.69 0.15
#